data_2e98c75c68806c6596e4ccf63baded27
#
_entry.id   2e98c75c68806c6596e4ccf63baded27
#
_cell.length_a   1.000
_cell.length_b   1.000
_cell.length_c   1.000
_cell.angle_alpha   90.00
_cell.angle_beta   90.00
_cell.angle_gamma   90.00
#
_symmetry.space_group_name_H-M   'P 1'
#
loop_
_entity.id
_entity.type
_entity.pdbx_description
1 polymer ?
#
loop_
_entity_poly.entity_id
_entity_poly.type
_entity_poly.pdbx_seq_one_letter_code
_entity_poly.pdbx_strand_id
1 'polypeptide(L)'
;MGRLITILLLLPTWVCSQSINVKQLQHQSFTAKVIRIIDGDTMEILYQNTPIKIRLAHIDCPEKRSKQPFGTQAKTALSNLCFGQQVKVTSQHSDRYGRLIAVITNSKKQIVNQEMIKLGMAWHFTKYSTDKTYAKLEQEARKKRIGLWQANQPTPPWQWRKPKSI
;
A
#
# COMPACT_ATOMS: atom_id res chain seq x y z
N MET A 1 -13.05 4.96 69.93
CA MET A 1 -12.07 4.75 68.87
C MET A 1 -12.81 4.47 67.56
N GLY A 2 -13.13 5.54 66.80
CA GLY A 2 -13.83 5.41 65.50
C GLY A 2 -12.81 5.21 64.37
N ARG A 3 -12.95 4.14 63.61
CA ARG A 3 -12.16 3.87 62.40
C ARG A 3 -12.79 4.64 61.24
N LEU A 4 -12.07 5.61 60.69
CA LEU A 4 -12.41 6.25 59.42
C LEU A 4 -12.13 5.27 58.29
N ILE A 5 -13.18 4.85 57.56
CA ILE A 5 -13.03 4.04 56.32
C ILE A 5 -12.95 5.04 55.14
N THR A 6 -11.76 5.22 54.60
CA THR A 6 -11.56 6.03 53.38
C THR A 6 -11.97 5.17 52.16
N ILE A 7 -13.12 5.49 51.55
CA ILE A 7 -13.56 4.87 50.31
C ILE A 7 -12.84 5.54 49.14
N LEU A 8 -11.89 4.83 48.52
CA LEU A 8 -11.21 5.26 47.31
C LEU A 8 -12.12 5.02 46.10
N LEU A 9 -12.76 6.08 45.60
CA LEU A 9 -13.58 6.05 44.38
C LEU A 9 -12.66 5.95 43.17
N LEU A 10 -12.51 4.75 42.60
CA LEU A 10 -11.88 4.50 41.29
C LEU A 10 -12.85 4.98 40.18
N LEU A 11 -12.62 6.17 39.63
CA LEU A 11 -13.34 6.63 38.45
C LEU A 11 -12.87 5.84 37.22
N PRO A 12 -13.78 5.24 36.43
CA PRO A 12 -13.41 4.57 35.21
C PRO A 12 -12.90 5.60 34.19
N THR A 13 -11.64 5.49 33.80
CA THR A 13 -11.09 6.30 32.68
C THR A 13 -11.66 5.73 31.38
N TRP A 14 -12.64 6.41 30.81
CA TRP A 14 -13.12 6.13 29.47
C TRP A 14 -12.02 6.50 28.47
N VAL A 15 -11.28 5.50 27.97
CA VAL A 15 -10.39 5.67 26.82
C VAL A 15 -11.27 5.81 25.59
N CYS A 16 -11.55 7.06 25.20
CA CYS A 16 -12.20 7.36 23.93
C CYS A 16 -11.26 6.96 22.79
N SER A 17 -11.50 5.82 22.15
CA SER A 17 -10.79 5.42 20.94
C SER A 17 -11.22 6.37 19.81
N GLN A 18 -10.45 7.42 19.57
CA GLN A 18 -10.68 8.32 18.43
C GLN A 18 -10.33 7.55 17.14
N SER A 19 -11.31 7.34 16.28
CA SER A 19 -11.11 6.82 14.94
C SER A 19 -10.30 7.82 14.11
N ILE A 20 -9.14 7.39 13.59
CA ILE A 20 -8.28 8.25 12.77
C ILE A 20 -8.98 8.55 11.46
N ASN A 21 -9.16 9.84 11.17
CA ASN A 21 -9.62 10.27 9.85
C ASN A 21 -8.46 10.20 8.86
N VAL A 22 -8.57 9.37 7.83
CA VAL A 22 -7.53 9.18 6.80
C VAL A 22 -7.13 10.50 6.13
N LYS A 23 -8.04 11.48 6.04
CA LYS A 23 -7.73 12.81 5.49
C LYS A 23 -6.70 13.58 6.31
N GLN A 24 -6.62 13.34 7.63
CA GLN A 24 -5.62 13.97 8.49
C GLN A 24 -4.20 13.43 8.27
N LEU A 25 -4.08 12.28 7.62
CA LEU A 25 -2.80 11.65 7.30
C LEU A 25 -2.26 12.03 5.91
N GLN A 26 -2.93 12.92 5.18
CA GLN A 26 -2.44 13.38 3.88
C GLN A 26 -1.19 14.25 4.03
N HIS A 27 -0.26 14.15 3.08
CA HIS A 27 1.01 14.89 3.03
C HIS A 27 1.88 14.73 4.29
N GLN A 28 1.82 13.56 4.94
CA GLN A 28 2.59 13.25 6.14
C GLN A 28 3.54 12.07 5.94
N SER A 29 4.54 12.00 6.83
CA SER A 29 5.41 10.83 6.97
C SER A 29 5.28 10.25 8.38
N PHE A 30 4.96 8.95 8.46
CA PHE A 30 4.82 8.23 9.73
C PHE A 30 5.22 6.77 9.56
N THR A 31 5.37 6.05 10.68
CA THR A 31 5.70 4.62 10.69
C THR A 31 4.48 3.81 11.12
N ALA A 32 4.24 2.69 10.43
CA ALA A 32 3.12 1.80 10.72
C ALA A 32 3.45 0.35 10.37
N LYS A 33 2.77 -0.61 11.01
CA LYS A 33 2.94 -2.04 10.73
C LYS A 33 2.06 -2.48 9.57
N VAL A 34 2.61 -3.19 8.59
CA VAL A 34 1.81 -3.83 7.53
C VAL A 34 1.13 -5.07 8.10
N ILE A 35 -0.20 -5.08 8.10
CA ILE A 35 -1.01 -6.15 8.70
C ILE A 35 -1.72 -7.03 7.68
N ARG A 36 -1.90 -6.55 6.43
CA ARG A 36 -2.53 -7.33 5.37
C ARG A 36 -2.10 -6.85 3.99
N ILE A 37 -1.89 -7.78 3.06
CA ILE A 37 -1.73 -7.50 1.64
C ILE A 37 -3.04 -7.86 0.92
N ILE A 38 -3.65 -6.88 0.27
CA ILE A 38 -4.93 -7.02 -0.42
C ILE A 38 -4.69 -7.44 -1.86
N ASP A 39 -3.88 -6.65 -2.59
CA ASP A 39 -3.49 -6.92 -3.97
C ASP A 39 -2.03 -6.50 -4.20
N GLY A 40 -1.53 -6.54 -5.45
CA GLY A 40 -0.14 -6.21 -5.78
C GLY A 40 0.27 -4.76 -5.46
N ASP A 41 -0.68 -3.87 -5.31
CA ASP A 41 -0.44 -2.45 -5.03
C ASP A 41 -1.30 -1.89 -3.89
N THR A 42 -2.00 -2.76 -3.18
CA THR A 42 -2.92 -2.37 -2.10
C THR A 42 -2.68 -3.21 -0.85
N MET A 43 -2.50 -2.54 0.28
CA MET A 43 -2.28 -3.17 1.58
C MET A 43 -3.07 -2.48 2.69
N GLU A 44 -3.11 -3.09 3.86
CA GLU A 44 -3.53 -2.45 5.11
C GLU A 44 -2.35 -2.34 6.08
N ILE A 45 -2.27 -1.20 6.70
CA ILE A 45 -1.34 -0.90 7.78
C ILE A 45 -2.11 -0.67 9.07
N LEU A 46 -1.48 -0.94 10.22
CA LEU A 46 -1.99 -0.58 11.53
C LEU A 46 -1.24 0.66 12.03
N TYR A 47 -1.97 1.75 12.19
CA TYR A 47 -1.46 3.01 12.72
C TYR A 47 -2.32 3.46 13.90
N GLN A 48 -1.72 3.66 15.09
CA GLN A 48 -2.41 4.01 16.34
C GLN A 48 -3.68 3.14 16.56
N ASN A 49 -3.55 1.82 16.46
CA ASN A 49 -4.61 0.83 16.60
C ASN A 49 -5.74 0.92 15.54
N THR A 50 -5.59 1.74 14.50
CA THR A 50 -6.58 1.89 13.41
C THR A 50 -6.04 1.26 12.12
N PRO A 51 -6.76 0.30 11.49
CA PRO A 51 -6.42 -0.21 10.18
C PRO A 51 -6.64 0.84 9.08
N ILE A 52 -5.62 1.10 8.26
CA ILE A 52 -5.68 2.07 7.17
C ILE A 52 -5.33 1.38 5.87
N LYS A 53 -6.15 1.56 4.84
CA LYS A 53 -5.87 1.06 3.49
C LYS A 53 -4.92 2.00 2.76
N ILE A 54 -3.83 1.43 2.25
CA ILE A 54 -2.84 2.11 1.42
C ILE A 54 -2.96 1.63 -0.01
N ARG A 55 -2.91 2.55 -0.96
CA ARG A 55 -2.67 2.30 -2.39
C ARG A 55 -1.29 2.84 -2.74
N LEU A 56 -0.43 2.01 -3.27
CA LEU A 56 0.92 2.42 -3.66
C LEU A 56 0.85 3.47 -4.77
N ALA A 57 1.51 4.61 -4.54
CA ALA A 57 1.62 5.70 -5.50
C ALA A 57 2.46 5.30 -6.72
N HIS A 58 2.26 5.98 -7.85
CA HIS A 58 3.04 5.88 -9.09
C HIS A 58 2.94 4.57 -9.86
N ILE A 59 2.38 3.51 -9.30
CA ILE A 59 2.34 2.18 -9.93
C ILE A 59 0.92 1.64 -10.07
N ASP A 60 0.75 0.68 -10.99
CA ASP A 60 -0.48 -0.11 -11.13
C ASP A 60 -0.09 -1.58 -11.38
N CYS A 61 -0.62 -2.48 -10.57
CA CYS A 61 -0.28 -3.90 -10.62
C CYS A 61 -1.36 -4.73 -11.30
N PRO A 62 -1.01 -5.87 -11.89
CA PRO A 62 -1.99 -6.82 -12.40
C PRO A 62 -3.00 -7.23 -11.33
N GLU A 63 -4.27 -7.31 -11.73
CA GLU A 63 -5.42 -7.55 -10.87
C GLU A 63 -5.57 -9.04 -10.53
N LYS A 64 -5.34 -9.42 -9.27
CA LYS A 64 -5.55 -10.79 -8.82
C LYS A 64 -7.02 -11.21 -8.91
N ARG A 65 -7.93 -10.34 -8.46
CA ARG A 65 -9.37 -10.66 -8.37
C ARG A 65 -9.98 -11.00 -9.73
N SER A 66 -9.58 -10.30 -10.79
CA SER A 66 -10.05 -10.55 -12.15
C SER A 66 -9.19 -11.56 -12.92
N LYS A 67 -8.33 -12.32 -12.22
CA LYS A 67 -7.45 -13.35 -12.79
C LYS A 67 -6.52 -12.84 -13.88
N GLN A 68 -6.09 -11.59 -13.81
CA GLN A 68 -5.10 -11.05 -14.73
C GLN A 68 -3.78 -11.80 -14.55
N PRO A 69 -3.08 -12.19 -15.64
CA PRO A 69 -1.75 -12.78 -15.53
C PRO A 69 -0.82 -11.95 -14.65
N PHE A 70 -0.02 -12.60 -13.82
CA PHE A 70 0.86 -12.00 -12.79
C PHE A 70 0.17 -11.34 -11.59
N GLY A 71 -1.16 -11.31 -11.49
CA GLY A 71 -1.84 -10.71 -10.33
C GLY A 71 -1.49 -11.40 -9.00
N THR A 72 -1.42 -12.73 -8.98
CA THR A 72 -1.01 -13.47 -7.78
C THR A 72 0.47 -13.23 -7.46
N GLN A 73 1.35 -13.25 -8.47
CA GLN A 73 2.78 -13.00 -8.30
C GLN A 73 3.05 -11.58 -7.79
N ALA A 74 2.34 -10.56 -8.29
CA ALA A 74 2.43 -9.19 -7.82
C ALA A 74 2.04 -9.09 -6.34
N LYS A 75 0.94 -9.72 -5.92
CA LYS A 75 0.56 -9.78 -4.51
C LYS A 75 1.62 -10.47 -3.64
N THR A 76 2.18 -11.59 -4.09
CA THR A 76 3.26 -12.31 -3.38
C THR A 76 4.51 -11.45 -3.27
N ALA A 77 4.90 -10.76 -4.35
CA ALA A 77 6.05 -9.86 -4.35
C ALA A 77 5.89 -8.73 -3.32
N LEU A 78 4.73 -8.08 -3.29
CA LEU A 78 4.44 -7.05 -2.27
C LEU A 78 4.49 -7.63 -0.85
N SER A 79 3.97 -8.83 -0.64
CA SER A 79 4.04 -9.52 0.65
C SER A 79 5.49 -9.75 1.09
N ASN A 80 6.34 -10.25 0.21
CA ASN A 80 7.75 -10.51 0.51
C ASN A 80 8.54 -9.23 0.80
N LEU A 81 8.14 -8.10 0.21
CA LEU A 81 8.80 -6.81 0.41
C LEU A 81 8.47 -6.16 1.76
N CYS A 82 7.26 -6.35 2.30
CA CYS A 82 6.85 -5.54 3.45
C CYS A 82 5.85 -6.18 4.43
N PHE A 83 5.26 -7.35 4.17
CA PHE A 83 4.26 -7.92 5.09
C PHE A 83 4.84 -8.17 6.49
N GLY A 84 4.10 -7.80 7.53
CA GLY A 84 4.47 -7.95 8.93
C GLY A 84 5.51 -6.95 9.43
N GLN A 85 6.09 -6.12 8.55
CA GLN A 85 7.15 -5.17 8.90
C GLN A 85 6.58 -3.83 9.38
N GLN A 86 7.40 -3.11 10.15
CA GLN A 86 7.27 -1.67 10.32
C GLN A 86 7.80 -0.99 9.08
N VAL A 87 6.98 -0.16 8.44
CA VAL A 87 7.33 0.58 7.22
C VAL A 87 7.17 2.07 7.44
N LYS A 88 8.00 2.88 6.77
CA LYS A 88 7.76 4.31 6.66
C LYS A 88 6.74 4.54 5.55
N VAL A 89 5.67 5.25 5.88
CA VAL A 89 4.63 5.70 4.96
C VAL A 89 4.87 7.17 4.66
N THR A 90 5.05 7.53 3.39
CA THR A 90 5.06 8.92 2.93
C THR A 90 3.81 9.14 2.10
N SER A 91 2.81 9.74 2.72
CA SER A 91 1.48 9.89 2.14
C SER A 91 1.39 11.11 1.24
N GLN A 92 0.54 11.02 0.22
CA GLN A 92 0.19 12.12 -0.68
C GLN A 92 -1.23 12.61 -0.35
N HIS A 93 -2.24 12.00 -0.92
CA HIS A 93 -3.65 12.32 -0.73
C HIS A 93 -4.46 11.05 -0.50
N SER A 94 -5.74 11.17 -0.21
CA SER A 94 -6.67 10.05 -0.20
C SER A 94 -7.48 10.01 -1.50
N ASP A 95 -7.79 8.80 -1.96
CA ASP A 95 -8.65 8.63 -3.13
C ASP A 95 -10.15 8.59 -2.75
N ARG A 96 -11.01 8.55 -3.78
CA ARG A 96 -12.47 8.46 -3.61
C ARG A 96 -12.96 7.20 -2.89
N TYR A 97 -12.11 6.18 -2.76
CA TYR A 97 -12.41 4.93 -2.06
C TYR A 97 -11.91 4.94 -0.60
N GLY A 98 -11.42 6.07 -0.10
CA GLY A 98 -10.89 6.21 1.26
C GLY A 98 -9.52 5.56 1.47
N ARG A 99 -8.78 5.22 0.39
CA ARG A 99 -7.41 4.70 0.51
C ARG A 99 -6.43 5.87 0.55
N LEU A 100 -5.40 5.75 1.37
CA LEU A 100 -4.30 6.70 1.39
C LEU A 100 -3.29 6.35 0.29
N ILE A 101 -3.05 7.26 -0.64
CA ILE A 101 -2.05 7.10 -1.70
C ILE A 101 -0.68 7.41 -1.09
N ALA A 102 0.26 6.47 -1.18
CA ALA A 102 1.55 6.63 -0.50
C ALA A 102 2.72 5.95 -1.20
N VAL A 103 3.92 6.46 -0.91
CA VAL A 103 5.19 5.79 -1.13
C VAL A 103 5.57 5.07 0.17
N ILE A 104 5.97 3.80 0.06
CA ILE A 104 6.32 2.95 1.18
C ILE A 104 7.82 2.65 1.16
N THR A 105 8.47 2.84 2.30
CA THR A 105 9.85 2.42 2.50
C THR A 105 9.89 1.31 3.55
N ASN A 106 10.43 0.14 3.19
CA ASN A 106 10.49 -1.03 4.06
C ASN A 106 11.65 -0.96 5.08
N SER A 107 11.76 -1.97 5.94
CA SER A 107 12.81 -2.06 6.97
C SER A 107 14.24 -2.09 6.41
N LYS A 108 14.41 -2.54 5.16
CA LYS A 108 15.69 -2.51 4.42
C LYS A 108 15.96 -1.17 3.72
N LYS A 109 15.17 -0.14 4.00
CA LYS A 109 15.21 1.19 3.37
C LYS A 109 15.00 1.18 1.84
N GLN A 110 14.38 0.14 1.30
CA GLN A 110 13.99 0.08 -0.09
C GLN A 110 12.63 0.77 -0.30
N ILE A 111 12.49 1.51 -1.40
CA ILE A 111 11.21 2.09 -1.83
C ILE A 111 10.39 0.97 -2.49
N VAL A 112 9.42 0.42 -1.77
CA VAL A 112 8.61 -0.73 -2.18
C VAL A 112 7.95 -0.50 -3.55
N ASN A 113 7.42 0.70 -3.79
CA ASN A 113 6.82 1.09 -5.07
C ASN A 113 7.79 0.90 -6.25
N GLN A 114 9.06 1.28 -6.07
CA GLN A 114 10.10 1.12 -7.10
C GLN A 114 10.53 -0.35 -7.24
N GLU A 115 10.64 -1.08 -6.12
CA GLU A 115 11.00 -2.50 -6.16
C GLU A 115 9.96 -3.32 -6.94
N MET A 116 8.66 -3.00 -6.80
CA MET A 116 7.61 -3.65 -7.58
C MET A 116 7.80 -3.47 -9.09
N ILE A 117 8.24 -2.29 -9.54
CA ILE A 117 8.59 -2.05 -10.96
C ILE A 117 9.83 -2.85 -11.36
N LYS A 118 10.90 -2.80 -10.54
CA LYS A 118 12.17 -3.52 -10.81
C LYS A 118 11.96 -5.03 -10.93
N LEU A 119 11.06 -5.59 -10.13
CA LEU A 119 10.69 -7.01 -10.17
C LEU A 119 9.77 -7.36 -11.36
N GLY A 120 9.38 -6.37 -12.17
CA GLY A 120 8.43 -6.56 -13.26
C GLY A 120 7.04 -6.99 -12.75
N MET A 121 6.62 -6.55 -11.59
CA MET A 121 5.33 -6.87 -10.97
C MET A 121 4.34 -5.70 -11.01
N ALA A 122 4.77 -4.56 -11.56
CA ALA A 122 3.97 -3.35 -11.69
C ALA A 122 4.29 -2.59 -12.97
N TRP A 123 3.32 -1.80 -13.43
CA TRP A 123 3.45 -0.79 -14.46
C TRP A 123 3.66 0.58 -13.82
N HIS A 124 4.44 1.46 -14.46
CA HIS A 124 4.40 2.88 -14.15
C HIS A 124 3.05 3.46 -14.56
N PHE A 125 2.30 3.98 -13.59
CA PHE A 125 0.95 4.49 -13.84
C PHE A 125 0.98 5.95 -14.32
N THR A 126 1.32 6.13 -15.57
CA THR A 126 1.57 7.46 -16.20
C THR A 126 0.38 8.42 -16.12
N LYS A 127 -0.86 7.92 -15.98
CA LYS A 127 -2.05 8.76 -15.78
C LYS A 127 -1.98 9.58 -14.48
N TYR A 128 -1.29 9.08 -13.46
CA TYR A 128 -1.20 9.70 -12.12
C TYR A 128 0.24 9.93 -11.67
N SER A 129 1.22 9.73 -12.55
CA SER A 129 2.62 9.90 -12.21
C SER A 129 3.43 10.34 -13.42
N THR A 130 4.15 11.45 -13.26
CA THR A 130 5.12 11.97 -14.23
C THR A 130 6.57 11.74 -13.80
N ASP A 131 6.79 10.97 -12.73
CA ASP A 131 8.11 10.71 -12.16
C ASP A 131 8.95 9.85 -13.12
N LYS A 132 10.00 10.46 -13.66
CA LYS A 132 10.92 9.84 -14.63
C LYS A 132 11.68 8.64 -14.06
N THR A 133 11.83 8.55 -12.74
CA THR A 133 12.48 7.41 -12.08
C THR A 133 11.70 6.14 -12.33
N TYR A 134 10.37 6.17 -12.14
CA TYR A 134 9.51 5.00 -12.38
C TYR A 134 9.49 4.61 -13.86
N ALA A 135 9.47 5.59 -14.78
CA ALA A 135 9.54 5.34 -16.22
C ALA A 135 10.84 4.63 -16.61
N LYS A 136 11.98 5.09 -16.07
CA LYS A 136 13.29 4.45 -16.30
C LYS A 136 13.35 3.03 -15.77
N LEU A 137 12.88 2.80 -14.54
CA LEU A 137 12.84 1.47 -13.93
C LEU A 137 11.97 0.51 -14.74
N GLU A 138 10.83 0.96 -15.26
CA GLU A 138 9.98 0.15 -16.12
C GLU A 138 10.71 -0.21 -17.44
N GLN A 139 11.36 0.75 -18.08
CA GLN A 139 12.14 0.51 -19.29
C GLN A 139 13.24 -0.55 -19.06
N GLU A 140 13.93 -0.47 -17.92
CA GLU A 140 14.96 -1.46 -17.56
C GLU A 140 14.37 -2.85 -17.35
N ALA A 141 13.24 -2.96 -16.63
CA ALA A 141 12.55 -4.23 -16.42
C ALA A 141 12.05 -4.84 -17.74
N ARG A 142 11.51 -4.02 -18.64
CA ARG A 142 11.08 -4.44 -20.00
C ARG A 142 12.27 -4.95 -20.83
N LYS A 143 13.38 -4.21 -20.87
CA LYS A 143 14.60 -4.60 -21.61
C LYS A 143 15.15 -5.93 -21.14
N LYS A 144 15.10 -6.20 -19.83
CA LYS A 144 15.55 -7.43 -19.20
C LYS A 144 14.51 -8.54 -19.24
N ARG A 145 13.30 -8.30 -19.76
CA ARG A 145 12.18 -9.24 -19.78
C ARG A 145 11.86 -9.86 -18.41
N ILE A 146 11.85 -9.03 -17.36
CA ILE A 146 11.61 -9.47 -15.99
C ILE A 146 10.10 -9.50 -15.70
N GLY A 147 9.64 -10.54 -14.97
CA GLY A 147 8.27 -10.65 -14.48
C GLY A 147 7.24 -10.62 -15.62
N LEU A 148 6.25 -9.73 -15.53
CA LEU A 148 5.18 -9.56 -16.52
C LEU A 148 5.70 -9.25 -17.94
N TRP A 149 6.94 -8.73 -18.06
CA TRP A 149 7.59 -8.40 -19.34
C TRP A 149 8.14 -9.61 -20.10
N GLN A 150 8.02 -10.82 -19.54
CA GLN A 150 8.28 -12.08 -20.25
C GLN A 150 7.20 -12.36 -21.31
N ALA A 151 5.99 -11.87 -21.10
CA ALA A 151 4.92 -11.99 -22.08
C ALA A 151 5.18 -11.07 -23.28
N ASN A 152 4.85 -11.55 -24.49
CA ASN A 152 5.06 -10.74 -25.71
C ASN A 152 4.25 -9.46 -25.74
N GLN A 153 3.00 -9.48 -25.21
CA GLN A 153 2.08 -8.35 -25.16
C GLN A 153 1.35 -8.32 -23.82
N PRO A 154 2.03 -7.91 -22.72
CA PRO A 154 1.36 -7.82 -21.43
C PRO A 154 0.31 -6.69 -21.44
N THR A 155 -0.91 -7.01 -21.01
CA THR A 155 -2.01 -6.05 -20.96
C THR A 155 -1.90 -5.21 -19.67
N PRO A 156 -1.89 -3.86 -19.75
CA PRO A 156 -1.85 -3.03 -18.56
C PRO A 156 -3.15 -3.16 -17.73
N PRO A 157 -3.06 -3.04 -16.39
CA PRO A 157 -4.22 -3.22 -15.51
C PRO A 157 -5.39 -2.30 -15.82
N TRP A 158 -5.14 -1.04 -16.20
CA TRP A 158 -6.19 -0.08 -16.58
C TRP A 158 -6.91 -0.42 -17.90
N GLN A 159 -6.30 -1.22 -18.79
CA GLN A 159 -6.97 -1.80 -19.96
C GLN A 159 -7.73 -3.07 -19.57
N TRP A 160 -7.14 -3.91 -18.72
CA TRP A 160 -7.76 -5.15 -18.23
C TRP A 160 -9.10 -4.89 -17.53
N ARG A 161 -9.21 -3.78 -16.78
CA ARG A 161 -10.42 -3.36 -16.06
C ARG A 161 -11.52 -2.79 -16.97
N LYS A 162 -11.24 -2.49 -18.24
CA LYS A 162 -12.29 -2.03 -19.16
C LYS A 162 -13.25 -3.18 -19.46
N PRO A 163 -14.57 -2.93 -19.53
CA PRO A 163 -15.50 -3.92 -20.04
C PRO A 163 -15.04 -4.39 -21.43
N LYS A 164 -15.05 -5.70 -21.66
CA LYS A 164 -14.87 -6.20 -23.03
C LYS A 164 -16.05 -5.70 -23.83
N SER A 165 -15.82 -4.86 -24.84
CA SER A 165 -16.85 -4.54 -25.85
C SER A 165 -17.29 -5.84 -26.49
N ILE A 166 -18.59 -6.13 -26.37
CA ILE A 166 -19.27 -7.24 -27.04
C ILE A 166 -19.37 -6.89 -28.52
#